data_e8e01d56bb242bd6ba5c24fa087772c8
#
_entry.id   e8e01d56bb242bd6ba5c24fa087772c8
#
_cell.length_a   1.000
_cell.length_b   1.000
_cell.length_c   1.000
_cell.angle_alpha   90.00
_cell.angle_beta   90.00
_cell.angle_gamma   90.00
#
_symmetry.space_group_name_H-M   'P 1'
#
loop_
_entity.id
_entity.type
_entity.pdbx_description
1 polymer ?
#
loop_
_entity_poly.entity_id
_entity_poly.type
_entity_poly.pdbx_seq_one_letter_code
_entity_poly.pdbx_strand_id
1 'polypeptide(L)'
;MENNKKEPIKTENPTGFSVIVREFKKDKLALFSFIAVSLFIIVVFIASAFINLEQLQTVNIFRKYEAPSFNNFWNFFGRDAGGRSVMGYVIVGARNSITIGFIITIITTFVGLFVGLSMGYFGGKVDAWGMRVVDFISIMPSIMIIIVFVSIVPKYGIFQFIMIFSLFYWTSTTRLVRSKTLSEARRDYVSASKTMGTSNFKIMFREILPNISSIIIVSATLALASNIGIEVALSFLGFGLPAATPSLGTLISYASKPEIIQYKLYVWLPAAIVLL
;
A
#
# COMPACT_ATOMS: atom_id res chain seq x y z
N MET A 1 -56.52 -13.41 30.98
CA MET A 1 -56.11 -12.21 30.24
C MET A 1 -54.60 -12.10 30.38
N GLU A 2 -53.87 -12.69 29.47
CA GLU A 2 -52.40 -12.79 29.48
C GLU A 2 -51.83 -11.67 28.63
N ASN A 3 -51.14 -10.75 29.26
CA ASN A 3 -50.68 -9.50 28.69
C ASN A 3 -49.35 -9.75 27.94
N ASN A 4 -49.44 -10.16 26.68
CA ASN A 4 -48.31 -10.45 25.82
C ASN A 4 -47.70 -9.13 25.31
N LYS A 5 -46.83 -8.51 26.14
CA LYS A 5 -45.97 -7.39 25.70
C LYS A 5 -44.98 -7.89 24.66
N LYS A 6 -45.29 -7.73 23.38
CA LYS A 6 -44.31 -7.83 22.28
C LYS A 6 -43.25 -6.78 22.52
N GLU A 7 -42.05 -7.23 22.90
CA GLU A 7 -40.85 -6.37 22.85
C GLU A 7 -40.64 -5.90 21.40
N PRO A 8 -40.34 -4.62 21.20
CA PRO A 8 -40.06 -4.14 19.86
C PRO A 8 -38.79 -4.82 19.34
N ILE A 9 -38.93 -5.55 18.23
CA ILE A 9 -37.81 -6.11 17.49
C ILE A 9 -36.96 -4.91 17.04
N LYS A 10 -35.86 -4.66 17.73
CA LYS A 10 -34.81 -3.75 17.26
C LYS A 10 -34.19 -4.34 16.00
N THR A 11 -34.77 -4.06 14.87
CA THR A 11 -34.11 -4.23 13.56
C THR A 11 -33.07 -3.14 13.42
N GLU A 12 -32.00 -3.23 14.19
CA GLU A 12 -30.75 -2.55 13.84
C GLU A 12 -30.18 -3.32 12.65
N ASN A 13 -30.46 -2.85 11.46
CA ASN A 13 -29.65 -3.19 10.29
C ASN A 13 -28.29 -2.52 10.53
N PRO A 14 -27.28 -3.27 10.95
CA PRO A 14 -26.00 -2.69 11.26
C PRO A 14 -25.23 -2.49 9.98
N THR A 15 -25.51 -1.41 9.26
CA THR A 15 -24.74 -0.95 8.13
C THR A 15 -23.87 0.22 8.59
N GLY A 16 -22.55 0.12 8.36
CA GLY A 16 -21.64 1.20 8.68
C GLY A 16 -20.32 0.76 9.33
N PHE A 17 -19.42 1.69 9.43
CA PHE A 17 -18.07 1.50 9.97
C PHE A 17 -18.05 0.86 11.39
N SER A 18 -19.04 1.17 12.22
CA SER A 18 -19.18 0.62 13.58
C SER A 18 -19.33 -0.90 13.61
N VAL A 19 -19.97 -1.48 12.59
CA VAL A 19 -20.13 -2.94 12.47
C VAL A 19 -18.82 -3.59 12.08
N ILE A 20 -18.11 -2.99 11.12
CA ILE A 20 -16.79 -3.47 10.71
C ILE A 20 -15.87 -3.54 11.93
N VAL A 21 -15.82 -2.47 12.74
CA VAL A 21 -15.00 -2.41 13.95
C VAL A 21 -15.44 -3.44 14.99
N ARG A 22 -16.76 -3.66 15.17
CA ARG A 22 -17.27 -4.63 16.10
C ARG A 22 -16.95 -6.06 15.70
N GLU A 23 -17.16 -6.42 14.45
CA GLU A 23 -16.85 -7.77 13.93
C GLU A 23 -15.33 -8.01 13.91
N PHE A 24 -14.53 -7.02 13.52
CA PHE A 24 -13.07 -7.08 13.60
C PHE A 24 -12.55 -7.35 15.02
N LYS A 25 -13.14 -6.71 16.03
CA LYS A 25 -12.77 -6.95 17.45
C LYS A 25 -13.12 -8.35 17.95
N LYS A 26 -14.08 -9.04 17.34
CA LYS A 26 -14.43 -10.42 17.67
C LYS A 26 -13.45 -11.43 17.07
N ASP A 27 -12.85 -11.12 15.95
CA ASP A 27 -11.86 -11.98 15.29
C ASP A 27 -10.49 -11.79 15.96
N LYS A 28 -10.14 -12.74 16.86
CA LYS A 28 -8.89 -12.72 17.61
C LYS A 28 -7.65 -12.79 16.71
N LEU A 29 -7.72 -13.53 15.58
CA LEU A 29 -6.61 -13.66 14.65
C LEU A 29 -6.40 -12.35 13.89
N ALA A 30 -7.46 -11.74 13.40
CA ALA A 30 -7.40 -10.44 12.73
C ALA A 30 -6.86 -9.35 13.68
N LEU A 31 -7.34 -9.33 14.92
CA LEU A 31 -6.87 -8.38 15.94
C LEU A 31 -5.38 -8.58 16.27
N PHE A 32 -4.94 -9.84 16.47
CA PHE A 32 -3.54 -10.15 16.72
C PHE A 32 -2.65 -9.72 15.56
N SER A 33 -3.03 -10.06 14.32
CA SER A 33 -2.28 -9.67 13.11
C SER A 33 -2.20 -8.14 12.96
N PHE A 34 -3.30 -7.44 13.23
CA PHE A 34 -3.32 -5.97 13.18
C PHE A 34 -2.38 -5.35 14.23
N ILE A 35 -2.41 -5.86 15.47
CA ILE A 35 -1.53 -5.38 16.53
C ILE A 35 -0.07 -5.68 16.18
N ALA A 36 0.23 -6.88 15.70
CA ALA A 36 1.60 -7.27 15.33
C ALA A 36 2.16 -6.38 14.22
N VAL A 37 1.41 -6.17 13.13
CA VAL A 37 1.82 -5.31 12.02
C VAL A 37 1.94 -3.85 12.46
N SER A 38 0.98 -3.34 13.26
CA SER A 38 1.04 -1.98 13.78
C SER A 38 2.25 -1.76 14.68
N LEU A 39 2.53 -2.71 15.57
CA LEU A 39 3.71 -2.66 16.44
C LEU A 39 5.01 -2.69 15.63
N PHE A 40 5.09 -3.56 14.62
CA PHE A 40 6.23 -3.64 13.73
C PHE A 40 6.47 -2.28 13.02
N ILE A 41 5.43 -1.68 12.44
CA ILE A 41 5.54 -0.38 11.80
C ILE A 41 6.02 0.69 12.79
N ILE A 42 5.43 0.76 13.98
CA ILE A 42 5.81 1.73 15.02
C ILE A 42 7.28 1.55 15.40
N VAL A 43 7.73 0.32 15.63
CA VAL A 43 9.12 0.02 15.98
C VAL A 43 10.08 0.46 14.86
N VAL A 44 9.76 0.13 13.60
CA VAL A 44 10.56 0.53 12.44
C VAL A 44 10.67 2.06 12.33
N PHE A 45 9.57 2.79 12.49
CA PHE A 45 9.57 4.25 12.40
C PHE A 45 10.33 4.89 13.54
N ILE A 46 10.13 4.43 14.79
CA ILE A 46 10.87 4.92 15.95
C ILE A 46 12.36 4.61 15.81
N ALA A 47 12.72 3.35 15.51
CA ALA A 47 14.12 2.97 15.35
C ALA A 47 14.81 3.76 14.24
N SER A 48 14.13 4.00 13.12
CA SER A 48 14.67 4.76 12.00
C SER A 48 14.94 6.24 12.33
N ALA A 49 14.21 6.83 13.30
CA ALA A 49 14.40 8.21 13.72
C ALA A 49 15.74 8.43 14.47
N PHE A 50 16.28 7.38 15.07
CA PHE A 50 17.58 7.44 15.77
C PHE A 50 18.77 7.12 14.85
N ILE A 51 18.54 6.81 13.57
CA ILE A 51 19.59 6.49 12.62
C ILE A 51 20.01 7.75 11.86
N ASN A 52 21.29 8.11 11.96
CA ASN A 52 21.88 9.14 11.12
C ASN A 52 22.09 8.59 9.69
N LEU A 53 21.32 9.11 8.73
CA LEU A 53 21.33 8.66 7.34
C LEU A 53 22.69 8.92 6.65
N GLU A 54 23.36 10.03 6.96
CA GLU A 54 24.66 10.36 6.38
C GLU A 54 25.72 9.33 6.81
N GLN A 55 25.73 9.00 8.10
CA GLN A 55 26.64 7.98 8.62
C GLN A 55 26.31 6.59 8.09
N LEU A 56 25.01 6.27 7.92
CA LEU A 56 24.61 4.98 7.39
C LEU A 56 25.04 4.81 5.92
N GLN A 57 25.04 5.87 5.15
CA GLN A 57 25.40 5.86 3.71
C GLN A 57 26.91 5.95 3.47
N THR A 58 27.72 6.29 4.47
CA THR A 58 29.18 6.36 4.31
C THR A 58 29.75 4.99 3.97
N VAL A 59 30.55 4.96 2.89
CA VAL A 59 31.20 3.74 2.43
C VAL A 59 32.49 3.52 3.22
N ASN A 60 32.66 2.34 3.80
CA ASN A 60 33.87 1.91 4.46
C ASN A 60 34.40 0.60 3.85
N ILE A 61 35.29 0.75 2.90
CA ILE A 61 35.84 -0.37 2.12
C ILE A 61 36.56 -1.38 3.02
N PHE A 62 37.17 -0.96 4.12
CA PHE A 62 37.87 -1.84 5.06
C PHE A 62 36.94 -2.81 5.80
N ARG A 63 35.64 -2.47 5.87
CA ARG A 63 34.62 -3.29 6.56
C ARG A 63 33.66 -3.99 5.57
N LYS A 64 34.08 -4.10 4.32
CA LYS A 64 33.28 -4.74 3.26
C LYS A 64 32.97 -6.20 3.60
N TYR A 65 31.69 -6.54 3.60
CA TYR A 65 31.19 -7.88 3.90
C TYR A 65 31.67 -8.44 5.27
N GLU A 66 31.87 -7.57 6.25
CA GLU A 66 32.14 -8.00 7.61
C GLU A 66 31.00 -8.89 8.11
N ALA A 67 31.37 -10.04 8.68
CA ALA A 67 30.42 -11.05 9.13
C ALA A 67 29.53 -10.55 10.29
N PRO A 68 28.35 -11.12 10.49
CA PRO A 68 27.51 -10.84 11.65
C PRO A 68 28.27 -10.99 12.97
N SER A 69 28.04 -10.05 13.90
CA SER A 69 28.66 -10.07 15.22
C SER A 69 27.68 -9.54 16.26
N PHE A 70 27.61 -10.22 17.40
CA PHE A 70 26.76 -9.82 18.53
C PHE A 70 27.38 -8.73 19.41
N ASN A 71 28.63 -8.35 19.16
CA ASN A 71 29.34 -7.33 19.96
C ASN A 71 28.79 -5.92 19.78
N ASN A 72 28.09 -5.66 18.67
CA ASN A 72 27.52 -4.36 18.37
C ASN A 72 26.17 -4.55 17.64
N PHE A 73 25.12 -3.87 18.12
CA PHE A 73 23.80 -3.88 17.52
C PHE A 73 23.82 -3.57 16.01
N TRP A 74 24.61 -2.60 15.59
CA TRP A 74 24.74 -2.22 14.18
C TRP A 74 25.45 -3.26 13.31
N ASN A 75 26.14 -4.21 13.90
CA ASN A 75 26.81 -5.30 13.19
C ASN A 75 26.09 -6.65 13.36
N PHE A 76 24.90 -6.65 13.95
CA PHE A 76 24.12 -7.86 14.22
C PHE A 76 23.89 -8.70 12.95
N PHE A 77 23.52 -8.05 11.83
CA PHE A 77 23.42 -8.69 10.51
C PHE A 77 24.67 -8.45 9.64
N GLY A 78 25.80 -8.04 10.21
CA GLY A 78 27.00 -7.77 9.43
C GLY A 78 26.88 -6.54 8.54
N ARG A 79 27.72 -6.51 7.49
CA ARG A 79 27.85 -5.36 6.58
C ARG A 79 27.71 -5.75 5.12
N ASP A 80 27.29 -4.78 4.30
CA ASP A 80 27.10 -4.93 2.86
C ASP A 80 28.40 -4.74 2.05
N ALA A 81 28.27 -4.67 0.71
CA ALA A 81 29.38 -4.43 -0.20
C ALA A 81 30.10 -3.09 0.01
N GLY A 82 29.44 -2.10 0.59
CA GLY A 82 30.02 -0.80 0.94
C GLY A 82 30.53 -0.72 2.38
N GLY A 83 30.51 -1.81 3.15
CA GLY A 83 30.86 -1.81 4.57
C GLY A 83 29.80 -1.13 5.46
N ARG A 84 28.58 -0.97 4.95
CA ARG A 84 27.46 -0.31 5.64
C ARG A 84 26.68 -1.32 6.48
N SER A 85 26.10 -0.89 7.59
CA SER A 85 25.32 -1.76 8.47
C SER A 85 24.08 -2.31 7.76
N VAL A 86 23.98 -3.63 7.61
CA VAL A 86 22.77 -4.29 7.06
C VAL A 86 21.58 -4.03 7.97
N MET A 87 21.74 -4.08 9.30
CA MET A 87 20.68 -3.76 10.26
C MET A 87 20.10 -2.36 10.06
N GLY A 88 20.98 -1.35 9.94
CA GLY A 88 20.55 0.01 9.66
C GLY A 88 19.82 0.16 8.33
N TYR A 89 20.31 -0.52 7.29
CA TYR A 89 19.68 -0.52 5.98
C TYR A 89 18.34 -1.24 5.97
N VAL A 90 18.16 -2.32 6.73
CA VAL A 90 16.86 -3.00 6.89
C VAL A 90 15.84 -2.08 7.55
N ILE A 91 16.21 -1.41 8.66
CA ILE A 91 15.30 -0.51 9.39
C ILE A 91 14.90 0.68 8.51
N VAL A 92 15.86 1.39 7.93
CA VAL A 92 15.58 2.55 7.09
C VAL A 92 14.90 2.13 5.78
N GLY A 93 15.31 1.00 5.21
CA GLY A 93 14.71 0.42 4.02
C GLY A 93 13.25 0.05 4.22
N ALA A 94 12.92 -0.61 5.34
CA ALA A 94 11.54 -0.93 5.68
C ALA A 94 10.68 0.34 5.83
N ARG A 95 11.19 1.36 6.57
CA ARG A 95 10.50 2.66 6.68
C ARG A 95 10.21 3.27 5.30
N ASN A 96 11.21 3.31 4.42
CA ASN A 96 11.06 3.92 3.10
C ASN A 96 10.08 3.12 2.22
N SER A 97 10.22 1.79 2.14
CA SER A 97 9.33 0.94 1.35
C SER A 97 7.88 1.02 1.85
N ILE A 98 7.65 1.00 3.19
CA ILE A 98 6.32 1.17 3.79
C ILE A 98 5.76 2.56 3.47
N THR A 99 6.56 3.62 3.64
CA THR A 99 6.11 5.01 3.36
C THR A 99 5.71 5.18 1.89
N ILE A 100 6.52 4.68 0.97
CA ILE A 100 6.25 4.76 -0.46
C ILE A 100 4.98 3.98 -0.82
N GLY A 101 4.89 2.72 -0.40
CA GLY A 101 3.71 1.90 -0.65
C GLY A 101 2.43 2.51 -0.07
N PHE A 102 2.52 3.11 1.12
CA PHE A 102 1.40 3.77 1.79
C PHE A 102 0.93 5.03 1.03
N ILE A 103 1.86 5.90 0.62
CA ILE A 103 1.53 7.12 -0.14
C ILE A 103 0.92 6.75 -1.50
N ILE A 104 1.51 5.80 -2.23
CA ILE A 104 0.95 5.31 -3.49
C ILE A 104 -0.47 4.78 -3.27
N THR A 105 -0.68 3.97 -2.23
CA THR A 105 -2.00 3.40 -1.92
C THR A 105 -3.02 4.47 -1.61
N ILE A 106 -2.67 5.50 -0.83
CA ILE A 106 -3.57 6.64 -0.56
C ILE A 106 -3.96 7.35 -1.86
N ILE A 107 -2.98 7.72 -2.69
CA ILE A 107 -3.23 8.46 -3.92
C ILE A 107 -4.10 7.63 -4.87
N THR A 108 -3.73 6.38 -5.11
CA THR A 108 -4.44 5.50 -6.05
C THR A 108 -5.85 5.15 -5.56
N THR A 109 -6.02 4.94 -4.25
CA THR A 109 -7.33 4.69 -3.66
C THR A 109 -8.21 5.92 -3.73
N PHE A 110 -7.67 7.10 -3.40
CA PHE A 110 -8.42 8.36 -3.44
C PHE A 110 -8.88 8.68 -4.87
N VAL A 111 -7.97 8.65 -5.84
CA VAL A 111 -8.31 8.89 -7.26
C VAL A 111 -9.31 7.85 -7.75
N GLY A 112 -9.03 6.57 -7.49
CA GLY A 112 -9.91 5.47 -7.91
C GLY A 112 -11.29 5.54 -7.30
N LEU A 113 -11.39 5.97 -6.04
CA LEU A 113 -12.66 6.18 -5.34
C LEU A 113 -13.48 7.30 -5.99
N PHE A 114 -12.89 8.48 -6.19
CA PHE A 114 -13.60 9.62 -6.77
C PHE A 114 -14.08 9.33 -8.20
N VAL A 115 -13.20 8.80 -9.02
CA VAL A 115 -13.51 8.47 -10.41
C VAL A 115 -14.53 7.34 -10.48
N GLY A 116 -14.32 6.26 -9.70
CA GLY A 116 -15.21 5.11 -9.68
C GLY A 116 -16.60 5.43 -9.15
N LEU A 117 -16.73 6.23 -8.07
CA LEU A 117 -18.01 6.72 -7.58
C LEU A 117 -18.75 7.56 -8.64
N SER A 118 -18.03 8.50 -9.27
CA SER A 118 -18.63 9.37 -10.29
C SER A 118 -19.13 8.56 -11.48
N MET A 119 -18.33 7.64 -11.99
CA MET A 119 -18.71 6.78 -13.12
C MET A 119 -19.89 5.88 -12.78
N GLY A 120 -19.84 5.21 -11.62
CA GLY A 120 -20.87 4.29 -11.18
C GLY A 120 -22.20 4.96 -10.85
N TYR A 121 -22.16 6.19 -10.32
CA TYR A 121 -23.37 6.93 -9.92
C TYR A 121 -24.05 7.64 -11.10
N PHE A 122 -23.28 8.39 -11.91
CA PHE A 122 -23.86 9.15 -13.03
C PHE A 122 -24.16 8.27 -14.24
N GLY A 123 -23.36 7.23 -14.46
CA GLY A 123 -23.55 6.33 -15.60
C GLY A 123 -23.43 7.02 -16.98
N GLY A 124 -24.07 6.44 -17.99
CA GLY A 124 -24.19 7.05 -19.31
C GLY A 124 -22.88 7.51 -19.94
N LYS A 125 -22.81 8.80 -20.36
CA LYS A 125 -21.60 9.37 -20.98
C LYS A 125 -20.43 9.47 -20.04
N VAL A 126 -20.64 9.76 -18.75
CA VAL A 126 -19.56 9.86 -17.73
C VAL A 126 -18.88 8.53 -17.57
N ASP A 127 -19.67 7.47 -17.47
CA ASP A 127 -19.16 6.10 -17.37
C ASP A 127 -18.44 5.65 -18.65
N ALA A 128 -19.07 5.89 -19.82
CA ALA A 128 -18.51 5.47 -21.10
C ALA A 128 -17.14 6.13 -21.39
N TRP A 129 -16.99 7.44 -21.15
CA TRP A 129 -15.73 8.13 -21.35
C TRP A 129 -14.70 7.78 -20.28
N GLY A 130 -15.12 7.72 -19.02
CA GLY A 130 -14.23 7.31 -17.93
C GLY A 130 -13.65 5.93 -18.13
N MET A 131 -14.48 4.94 -18.56
CA MET A 131 -13.98 3.61 -18.88
C MET A 131 -12.99 3.59 -20.04
N ARG A 132 -13.18 4.41 -21.07
CA ARG A 132 -12.17 4.50 -22.16
C ARG A 132 -10.81 4.95 -21.66
N VAL A 133 -10.78 5.94 -20.74
CA VAL A 133 -9.51 6.39 -20.13
C VAL A 133 -8.90 5.29 -19.27
N VAL A 134 -9.71 4.64 -18.42
CA VAL A 134 -9.26 3.52 -17.58
C VAL A 134 -8.73 2.36 -18.44
N ASP A 135 -9.41 2.01 -19.52
CA ASP A 135 -9.01 0.94 -20.43
C ASP A 135 -7.73 1.30 -21.17
N PHE A 136 -7.62 2.53 -21.67
CA PHE A 136 -6.40 3.03 -22.33
C PHE A 136 -5.17 2.91 -21.43
N ILE A 137 -5.28 3.39 -20.17
CA ILE A 137 -4.17 3.30 -19.20
C ILE A 137 -3.88 1.82 -18.86
N SER A 138 -4.91 0.97 -18.73
CA SER A 138 -4.74 -0.44 -18.33
C SER A 138 -4.12 -1.32 -19.42
N ILE A 139 -4.24 -0.95 -20.69
CA ILE A 139 -3.60 -1.66 -21.82
C ILE A 139 -2.08 -1.41 -21.82
N MET A 140 -1.64 -0.27 -21.28
CA MET A 140 -0.22 0.05 -21.23
C MET A 140 0.52 -0.89 -20.26
N PRO A 141 1.66 -1.47 -20.66
CA PRO A 141 2.49 -2.28 -19.76
C PRO A 141 3.18 -1.38 -18.73
N SER A 142 2.49 -1.11 -17.61
CA SER A 142 2.90 -0.12 -16.61
C SER A 142 4.33 -0.31 -16.11
N ILE A 143 4.75 -1.54 -15.83
CA ILE A 143 6.12 -1.84 -15.39
C ILE A 143 7.15 -1.40 -16.44
N MET A 144 6.91 -1.67 -17.72
CA MET A 144 7.83 -1.26 -18.79
C MET A 144 7.93 0.27 -18.89
N ILE A 145 6.80 0.97 -18.76
CA ILE A 145 6.80 2.44 -18.81
C ILE A 145 7.53 3.01 -17.60
N ILE A 146 7.36 2.45 -16.42
CA ILE A 146 8.09 2.87 -15.22
C ILE A 146 9.60 2.67 -15.42
N ILE A 147 10.02 1.51 -15.94
CA ILE A 147 11.44 1.24 -16.25
C ILE A 147 12.01 2.29 -17.21
N VAL A 148 11.32 2.57 -18.31
CA VAL A 148 11.73 3.59 -19.29
C VAL A 148 11.81 4.97 -18.64
N PHE A 149 10.80 5.34 -17.84
CA PHE A 149 10.78 6.62 -17.15
C PHE A 149 11.97 6.79 -16.19
N VAL A 150 12.23 5.77 -15.37
CA VAL A 150 13.37 5.76 -14.43
C VAL A 150 14.70 5.89 -15.17
N SER A 151 14.83 5.27 -16.36
CA SER A 151 16.05 5.29 -17.14
C SER A 151 16.33 6.64 -17.82
N ILE A 152 15.30 7.45 -18.09
CA ILE A 152 15.42 8.70 -18.84
C ILE A 152 15.45 9.92 -17.92
N VAL A 153 14.75 9.89 -16.77
CA VAL A 153 14.58 11.07 -15.93
C VAL A 153 15.83 11.36 -15.10
N PRO A 154 16.50 12.51 -15.33
CA PRO A 154 17.64 12.93 -14.51
C PRO A 154 17.20 13.21 -13.06
N LYS A 155 18.07 12.93 -12.10
CA LYS A 155 17.81 13.16 -10.66
C LYS A 155 16.50 12.51 -10.16
N TYR A 156 16.22 11.31 -10.66
CA TYR A 156 15.11 10.48 -10.23
C TYR A 156 15.19 10.18 -8.72
N GLY A 157 14.07 10.26 -8.03
CA GLY A 157 13.98 10.03 -6.59
C GLY A 157 12.63 9.46 -6.15
N ILE A 158 12.40 9.41 -4.83
CA ILE A 158 11.18 8.85 -4.23
C ILE A 158 9.92 9.55 -4.78
N PHE A 159 9.96 10.88 -4.89
CA PHE A 159 8.81 11.66 -5.36
C PHE A 159 8.40 11.29 -6.79
N GLN A 160 9.36 11.23 -7.71
CA GLN A 160 9.11 10.87 -9.10
C GLN A 160 8.61 9.42 -9.21
N PHE A 161 9.13 8.52 -8.38
CA PHE A 161 8.66 7.14 -8.28
C PHE A 161 7.18 7.07 -7.88
N ILE A 162 6.80 7.77 -6.81
CA ILE A 162 5.42 7.80 -6.33
C ILE A 162 4.49 8.35 -7.42
N MET A 163 4.88 9.43 -8.10
CA MET A 163 4.05 10.07 -9.12
C MET A 163 3.81 9.18 -10.32
N ILE A 164 4.87 8.60 -10.90
CA ILE A 164 4.72 7.72 -12.07
C ILE A 164 3.93 6.46 -11.72
N PHE A 165 4.16 5.89 -10.53
CA PHE A 165 3.47 4.72 -10.09
C PHE A 165 1.97 4.99 -9.88
N SER A 166 1.65 6.09 -9.20
CA SER A 166 0.27 6.49 -8.95
C SER A 166 -0.51 6.79 -10.23
N LEU A 167 0.16 7.21 -11.31
CA LEU A 167 -0.45 7.48 -12.61
C LEU A 167 -1.10 6.25 -13.24
N PHE A 168 -0.57 5.04 -12.98
CA PHE A 168 -1.06 3.79 -13.57
C PHE A 168 -1.94 2.98 -12.64
N TYR A 169 -1.66 2.96 -11.34
CA TYR A 169 -2.24 1.97 -10.41
C TYR A 169 -3.61 2.34 -9.81
N TRP A 170 -4.16 3.53 -10.10
CA TRP A 170 -5.50 3.93 -9.67
C TRP A 170 -6.63 3.21 -10.45
N THR A 171 -6.35 2.69 -11.64
CA THR A 171 -7.35 2.11 -12.56
C THR A 171 -8.05 0.89 -11.98
N SER A 172 -7.34 0.01 -11.26
CA SER A 172 -7.90 -1.17 -10.61
C SER A 172 -8.92 -0.82 -9.53
N THR A 173 -8.59 0.15 -8.67
CA THR A 173 -9.52 0.67 -7.65
C THR A 173 -10.74 1.31 -8.29
N THR A 174 -10.55 2.06 -9.37
CA THR A 174 -11.67 2.67 -10.12
C THR A 174 -12.66 1.63 -10.62
N ARG A 175 -12.20 0.55 -11.23
CA ARG A 175 -13.07 -0.53 -11.72
C ARG A 175 -13.86 -1.18 -10.59
N LEU A 176 -13.20 -1.46 -9.47
CA LEU A 176 -13.84 -2.03 -8.29
C LEU A 176 -14.92 -1.12 -7.74
N VAL A 177 -14.57 0.15 -7.45
CA VAL A 177 -15.50 1.15 -6.89
C VAL A 177 -16.66 1.41 -7.83
N ARG A 178 -16.39 1.58 -9.15
CA ARG A 178 -17.43 1.73 -10.16
C ARG A 178 -18.42 0.58 -10.15
N SER A 179 -17.95 -0.67 -10.17
CA SER A 179 -18.80 -1.85 -10.17
C SER A 179 -19.72 -1.91 -8.94
N LYS A 180 -19.18 -1.61 -7.76
CA LYS A 180 -19.95 -1.58 -6.51
C LYS A 180 -20.94 -0.41 -6.48
N THR A 181 -20.51 0.77 -6.95
CA THR A 181 -21.37 1.96 -7.02
C THR A 181 -22.54 1.75 -7.99
N LEU A 182 -22.32 1.12 -9.15
CA LEU A 182 -23.38 0.78 -10.10
C LEU A 182 -24.44 -0.13 -9.46
N SER A 183 -24.03 -1.07 -8.63
CA SER A 183 -24.96 -1.96 -7.92
C SER A 183 -25.75 -1.19 -6.85
N GLU A 184 -25.07 -0.38 -6.03
CA GLU A 184 -25.71 0.39 -4.96
C GLU A 184 -26.60 1.52 -5.47
N ALA A 185 -26.24 2.18 -6.58
CA ALA A 185 -27.00 3.28 -7.15
C ALA A 185 -28.39 2.87 -7.65
N ARG A 186 -28.65 1.56 -7.83
CA ARG A 186 -29.94 0.99 -8.24
C ARG A 186 -30.85 0.60 -7.07
N ARG A 187 -30.39 0.75 -5.84
CA ARG A 187 -31.15 0.37 -4.65
C ARG A 187 -32.24 1.40 -4.32
N ASP A 188 -33.30 0.91 -3.70
CA ASP A 188 -34.50 1.69 -3.38
C ASP A 188 -34.21 2.91 -2.50
N TYR A 189 -33.28 2.80 -1.54
CA TYR A 189 -32.90 3.92 -0.68
C TYR A 189 -32.29 5.09 -1.48
N VAL A 190 -31.51 4.79 -2.53
CA VAL A 190 -30.92 5.81 -3.40
C VAL A 190 -32.01 6.50 -4.22
N SER A 191 -32.97 5.72 -4.74
CA SER A 191 -34.12 6.24 -5.48
C SER A 191 -34.99 7.12 -4.60
N ALA A 192 -35.25 6.71 -3.37
CA ALA A 192 -36.00 7.50 -2.38
C ALA A 192 -35.28 8.82 -2.06
N SER A 193 -33.97 8.78 -1.81
CA SER A 193 -33.17 9.99 -1.54
C SER A 193 -33.18 10.98 -2.73
N LYS A 194 -33.12 10.47 -3.97
CA LYS A 194 -33.24 11.30 -5.17
C LYS A 194 -34.61 11.99 -5.25
N THR A 195 -35.68 11.24 -4.98
CA THR A 195 -37.07 11.77 -4.98
C THR A 195 -37.27 12.85 -3.91
N MET A 196 -36.60 12.70 -2.75
CA MET A 196 -36.61 13.70 -1.68
C MET A 196 -35.72 14.92 -1.96
N GLY A 197 -35.06 15.00 -3.13
CA GLY A 197 -34.23 16.14 -3.51
C GLY A 197 -32.85 16.17 -2.89
N THR A 198 -32.36 15.06 -2.36
CA THR A 198 -30.99 14.97 -1.82
C THR A 198 -29.97 15.19 -2.94
N SER A 199 -28.96 16.04 -2.70
CA SER A 199 -27.94 16.33 -3.70
C SER A 199 -27.09 15.09 -4.04
N ASN A 200 -26.68 14.96 -5.31
CA ASN A 200 -25.91 13.82 -5.82
C ASN A 200 -24.63 13.59 -5.01
N PHE A 201 -23.92 14.63 -4.63
CA PHE A 201 -22.72 14.53 -3.82
C PHE A 201 -23.02 13.89 -2.44
N LYS A 202 -24.11 14.32 -1.80
CA LYS A 202 -24.53 13.77 -0.50
C LYS A 202 -24.91 12.29 -0.62
N ILE A 203 -25.62 11.91 -1.69
CA ILE A 203 -25.96 10.50 -1.95
C ILE A 203 -24.68 9.68 -2.15
N MET A 204 -23.76 10.14 -3.01
CA MET A 204 -22.51 9.40 -3.28
C MET A 204 -21.67 9.19 -2.00
N PHE A 205 -21.44 10.25 -1.22
CA PHE A 205 -20.49 10.20 -0.10
C PHE A 205 -21.11 9.81 1.25
N ARG A 206 -22.41 10.06 1.48
CA ARG A 206 -23.06 9.74 2.76
C ARG A 206 -23.94 8.52 2.72
N GLU A 207 -24.34 8.07 1.55
CA GLU A 207 -25.22 6.91 1.43
C GLU A 207 -24.55 5.74 0.71
N ILE A 208 -23.97 5.94 -0.48
CA ILE A 208 -23.34 4.87 -1.25
C ILE A 208 -21.98 4.49 -0.65
N LEU A 209 -21.08 5.45 -0.46
CA LEU A 209 -19.72 5.20 0.00
C LEU A 209 -19.65 4.41 1.32
N PRO A 210 -20.43 4.71 2.37
CA PRO A 210 -20.42 3.91 3.59
C PRO A 210 -20.80 2.44 3.37
N ASN A 211 -21.73 2.16 2.45
CA ASN A 211 -22.19 0.81 2.16
C ASN A 211 -21.16 -0.04 1.39
N ILE A 212 -20.28 0.60 0.61
CA ILE A 212 -19.19 -0.08 -0.10
C ILE A 212 -17.83 0.05 0.60
N SER A 213 -17.77 0.73 1.75
CA SER A 213 -16.51 1.04 2.44
C SER A 213 -15.70 -0.20 2.85
N SER A 214 -16.37 -1.28 3.28
CA SER A 214 -15.71 -2.51 3.68
C SER A 214 -14.85 -3.10 2.57
N ILE A 215 -15.38 -3.19 1.36
CA ILE A 215 -14.64 -3.74 0.21
C ILE A 215 -13.50 -2.81 -0.23
N ILE A 216 -13.68 -1.49 -0.07
CA ILE A 216 -12.63 -0.49 -0.37
C ILE A 216 -11.47 -0.64 0.61
N ILE A 217 -11.75 -0.78 1.92
CA ILE A 217 -10.73 -0.96 2.96
C ILE A 217 -9.92 -2.24 2.70
N VAL A 218 -10.60 -3.36 2.43
CA VAL A 218 -9.94 -4.62 2.11
C VAL A 218 -9.07 -4.48 0.85
N SER A 219 -9.61 -3.88 -0.21
CA SER A 219 -8.86 -3.65 -1.45
C SER A 219 -7.64 -2.74 -1.24
N ALA A 220 -7.78 -1.67 -0.46
CA ALA A 220 -6.67 -0.77 -0.15
C ALA A 220 -5.57 -1.46 0.68
N THR A 221 -5.95 -2.33 1.62
CA THR A 221 -4.98 -3.12 2.40
C THR A 221 -4.18 -4.08 1.51
N LEU A 222 -4.86 -4.78 0.61
CA LEU A 222 -4.19 -5.66 -0.36
C LEU A 222 -3.33 -4.87 -1.36
N ALA A 223 -3.81 -3.69 -1.78
CA ALA A 223 -3.04 -2.80 -2.64
C ALA A 223 -1.77 -2.29 -1.97
N LEU A 224 -1.80 -2.00 -0.65
CA LEU A 224 -0.62 -1.61 0.10
C LEU A 224 0.48 -2.68 0.03
N ALA A 225 0.15 -3.92 0.33
CA ALA A 225 1.09 -5.04 0.25
C ALA A 225 1.64 -5.22 -1.18
N SER A 226 0.74 -5.17 -2.18
CA SER A 226 1.12 -5.26 -3.60
C SER A 226 2.05 -4.13 -4.04
N ASN A 227 1.78 -2.88 -3.65
CA ASN A 227 2.57 -1.72 -4.01
C ASN A 227 3.99 -1.78 -3.40
N ILE A 228 4.12 -2.25 -2.15
CA ILE A 228 5.42 -2.51 -1.54
C ILE A 228 6.15 -3.61 -2.31
N GLY A 229 5.47 -4.72 -2.64
CA GLY A 229 6.07 -5.83 -3.39
C GLY A 229 6.58 -5.41 -4.78
N ILE A 230 5.84 -4.56 -5.49
CA ILE A 230 6.26 -4.08 -6.81
C ILE A 230 7.43 -3.08 -6.69
N GLU A 231 7.45 -2.19 -5.66
CA GLU A 231 8.61 -1.33 -5.38
C GLU A 231 9.87 -2.17 -5.19
N VAL A 232 9.77 -3.21 -4.35
CA VAL A 232 10.89 -4.12 -4.08
C VAL A 232 11.31 -4.86 -5.35
N ALA A 233 10.39 -5.35 -6.16
CA ALA A 233 10.69 -6.05 -7.41
C ALA A 233 11.40 -5.13 -8.41
N LEU A 234 10.93 -3.88 -8.58
CA LEU A 234 11.60 -2.90 -9.43
C LEU A 234 12.98 -2.53 -8.91
N SER A 235 13.13 -2.35 -7.61
CA SER A 235 14.43 -2.09 -6.97
C SER A 235 15.39 -3.27 -7.13
N PHE A 236 14.90 -4.51 -7.03
CA PHE A 236 15.67 -5.73 -7.31
C PHE A 236 16.18 -5.75 -8.75
N LEU A 237 15.35 -5.36 -9.72
CA LEU A 237 15.72 -5.27 -11.14
C LEU A 237 16.63 -4.06 -11.46
N GLY A 238 16.90 -3.19 -10.49
CA GLY A 238 17.73 -1.98 -10.68
C GLY A 238 16.96 -0.76 -11.19
N PHE A 239 15.62 -0.84 -11.29
CA PHE A 239 14.74 0.24 -11.78
C PHE A 239 13.79 0.78 -10.68
N GLY A 240 14.09 0.50 -9.42
CA GLY A 240 13.36 1.05 -8.28
C GLY A 240 13.94 2.38 -7.81
N LEU A 241 14.20 2.48 -6.52
CA LEU A 241 14.81 3.68 -5.93
C LEU A 241 16.29 3.82 -6.29
N PRO A 242 16.84 5.05 -6.29
CA PRO A 242 18.28 5.25 -6.48
C PRO A 242 19.09 4.44 -5.47
N ALA A 243 20.23 3.91 -5.91
CA ALA A 243 21.11 3.07 -5.06
C ALA A 243 21.56 3.75 -3.75
N ALA A 244 21.55 5.08 -3.71
CA ALA A 244 21.81 5.85 -2.48
C ALA A 244 20.64 5.85 -1.50
N THR A 245 19.44 5.49 -1.94
CA THR A 245 18.23 5.47 -1.08
C THR A 245 18.04 4.05 -0.54
N PRO A 246 18.19 3.84 0.79
CA PRO A 246 17.92 2.54 1.37
C PRO A 246 16.47 2.12 1.13
N SER A 247 16.25 0.91 0.60
CA SER A 247 14.96 0.23 0.54
C SER A 247 15.15 -1.26 0.78
N LEU A 248 14.08 -2.00 1.08
CA LEU A 248 14.17 -3.45 1.18
C LEU A 248 14.62 -4.05 -0.15
N GLY A 249 14.13 -3.52 -1.28
CA GLY A 249 14.49 -3.98 -2.61
C GLY A 249 15.96 -3.77 -2.95
N THR A 250 16.58 -2.66 -2.51
CA THR A 250 18.02 -2.42 -2.73
C THR A 250 18.89 -3.43 -1.98
N LEU A 251 18.47 -3.88 -0.79
CA LEU A 251 19.17 -4.98 -0.09
C LEU A 251 18.95 -6.33 -0.76
N ILE A 252 17.71 -6.63 -1.15
CA ILE A 252 17.40 -7.89 -1.84
C ILE A 252 18.11 -7.97 -3.19
N SER A 253 18.36 -6.85 -3.86
CA SER A 253 19.08 -6.81 -5.14
C SER A 253 20.50 -7.38 -5.07
N TYR A 254 21.11 -7.40 -3.89
CA TYR A 254 22.40 -8.10 -3.71
C TYR A 254 22.32 -9.59 -4.00
N ALA A 255 21.14 -10.22 -3.83
CA ALA A 255 20.92 -11.64 -4.16
C ALA A 255 21.04 -11.96 -5.65
N SER A 256 21.03 -10.95 -6.54
CA SER A 256 21.29 -11.18 -7.98
C SER A 256 22.73 -11.61 -8.28
N LYS A 257 23.66 -11.47 -7.32
CA LYS A 257 25.05 -11.89 -7.46
C LYS A 257 25.23 -13.31 -6.92
N PRO A 258 25.72 -14.28 -7.74
CA PRO A 258 25.88 -15.68 -7.33
C PRO A 258 26.70 -15.87 -6.05
N GLU A 259 27.77 -15.08 -5.89
CA GLU A 259 28.61 -15.14 -4.68
C GLU A 259 27.84 -14.74 -3.42
N ILE A 260 26.94 -13.74 -3.52
CA ILE A 260 26.22 -13.22 -2.36
C ILE A 260 25.07 -14.15 -1.98
N ILE A 261 24.34 -14.68 -2.97
CA ILE A 261 23.22 -15.59 -2.70
C ILE A 261 23.69 -16.90 -2.07
N GLN A 262 24.91 -17.36 -2.39
CA GLN A 262 25.45 -18.62 -1.83
C GLN A 262 26.17 -18.43 -0.50
N TYR A 263 26.99 -17.41 -0.36
CA TYR A 263 27.95 -17.32 0.75
C TYR A 263 27.70 -16.15 1.71
N LYS A 264 26.80 -15.21 1.38
CA LYS A 264 26.58 -13.98 2.17
C LYS A 264 25.09 -13.71 2.40
N LEU A 265 24.36 -14.76 2.83
CA LEU A 265 22.92 -14.70 3.10
C LEU A 265 22.54 -13.55 4.03
N TYR A 266 23.41 -13.24 4.99
CA TYR A 266 23.20 -12.19 5.98
C TYR A 266 23.05 -10.79 5.38
N VAL A 267 23.44 -10.57 4.12
CA VAL A 267 23.32 -9.25 3.46
C VAL A 267 21.90 -8.99 2.96
N TRP A 268 21.21 -9.97 2.42
CA TRP A 268 19.91 -9.81 1.77
C TRP A 268 18.75 -10.50 2.49
N LEU A 269 19.01 -11.65 3.14
CA LEU A 269 17.97 -12.45 3.79
C LEU A 269 17.18 -11.70 4.87
N PRO A 270 17.79 -10.84 5.73
CA PRO A 270 17.01 -10.04 6.68
C PRO A 270 15.98 -9.13 6.02
N ALA A 271 16.32 -8.52 4.89
CA ALA A 271 15.37 -7.69 4.14
C ALA A 271 14.25 -8.53 3.49
N ALA A 272 14.57 -9.74 3.02
CA ALA A 272 13.58 -10.66 2.47
C ALA A 272 12.61 -11.16 3.55
N ILE A 273 13.08 -11.46 4.76
CA ILE A 273 12.23 -11.86 5.89
C ILE A 273 11.29 -10.72 6.32
N VAL A 274 11.78 -9.48 6.33
CA VAL A 274 10.96 -8.32 6.67
C VAL A 274 9.88 -8.03 5.61
N LEU A 275 10.12 -8.39 4.36
CA LEU A 275 9.15 -8.21 3.28
C LEU A 275 8.00 -9.22 3.34
N LEU A 276 8.25 -10.46 3.80
CA LEU A 276 7.27 -11.54 3.93
C LEU A 276 6.32 -11.32 5.10
#